data_0071e80529d310233a3ab4393dd75e21
#
_entry.id   0071e80529d310233a3ab4393dd75e21
#
_cell.length_a   1.000
_cell.length_b   1.000
_cell.length_c   1.000
_cell.angle_alpha   90.00
_cell.angle_beta   90.00
_cell.angle_gamma   90.00
#
_symmetry.space_group_name_H-M   'P 1'
#
loop_
_entity.id
_entity.type
_entity.pdbx_description
1 polymer ?
#
loop_
_entity_poly.entity_id
_entity_poly.type
_entity_poly.pdbx_seq_one_letter_code
_entity_poly.pdbx_strand_id
1 'polypeptide(L)'
;MGDNKEKEEREKSFVVKDKRFSAQKEGEGDSQIQKEAKKEGPHTHEDSTEQATSLPEITFINFLLSLSTSAFIQLGEVEDPITQQTDKNLPLAKQTIDLIEMLREKTKGNLTSEEEKLMEHLLYDLKMRYVKAAG
;
A
#
# COMPACT_ATOMS: atom_id res chain seq x y z
N MET A 1 -9.91 42.32 1.98
CA MET A 1 -10.38 41.94 3.33
C MET A 1 -11.09 40.62 3.38
N GLY A 2 -11.65 40.15 2.31
CA GLY A 2 -12.30 38.85 2.27
C GLY A 2 -11.36 37.67 2.40
N ASP A 3 -10.19 37.78 1.86
CA ASP A 3 -9.24 36.67 1.80
C ASP A 3 -8.68 36.27 3.17
N ASN A 4 -8.57 37.23 4.04
CA ASN A 4 -8.02 36.99 5.35
C ASN A 4 -8.98 36.22 6.26
N LYS A 5 -10.28 36.44 6.08
CA LYS A 5 -11.29 35.73 6.83
C LYS A 5 -11.40 34.25 6.42
N GLU A 6 -11.26 34.00 5.15
CA GLU A 6 -11.31 32.64 4.66
C GLU A 6 -10.12 31.80 5.15
N LYS A 7 -8.97 32.43 5.22
CA LYS A 7 -7.78 31.75 5.75
C LYS A 7 -7.93 31.41 7.23
N GLU A 8 -8.48 32.33 7.99
CA GLU A 8 -8.70 32.10 9.41
C GLU A 8 -9.71 30.99 9.65
N GLU A 9 -10.73 30.94 8.84
CA GLU A 9 -11.73 29.86 8.97
C GLU A 9 -11.14 28.49 8.64
N ARG A 10 -10.28 28.43 7.64
CA ARG A 10 -9.59 27.17 7.30
C ARG A 10 -8.66 26.71 8.40
N GLU A 11 -7.93 27.63 8.97
CA GLU A 11 -7.03 27.31 10.08
C GLU A 11 -7.80 26.86 11.32
N LYS A 12 -8.90 27.50 11.62
CA LYS A 12 -9.75 27.11 12.73
C LYS A 12 -10.37 25.74 12.52
N SER A 13 -10.78 25.44 11.32
CA SER A 13 -11.32 24.15 11.00
C SER A 13 -10.30 23.03 11.16
N PHE A 14 -9.07 23.29 10.79
CA PHE A 14 -7.99 22.35 10.94
C PHE A 14 -7.64 22.12 12.42
N VAL A 15 -7.60 23.18 13.18
CA VAL A 15 -7.32 23.11 14.62
C VAL A 15 -8.42 22.37 15.37
N VAL A 16 -9.66 22.54 14.96
CA VAL A 16 -10.80 21.82 15.54
C VAL A 16 -10.67 20.31 15.31
N LYS A 17 -10.17 19.89 14.17
CA LYS A 17 -9.89 18.49 13.91
C LYS A 17 -8.84 17.93 14.86
N ASP A 18 -7.79 18.68 15.09
CA ASP A 18 -6.74 18.28 16.00
C ASP A 18 -7.24 18.18 17.44
N LYS A 19 -8.09 19.09 17.84
CA LYS A 19 -8.70 19.07 19.17
C LYS A 19 -9.60 17.86 19.37
N ARG A 20 -10.34 17.47 18.35
CA ARG A 20 -11.16 16.27 18.44
C ARG A 20 -10.31 15.03 18.64
N PHE A 21 -9.24 14.95 17.91
CA PHE A 21 -8.33 13.83 18.03
C PHE A 21 -7.68 13.79 19.40
N SER A 22 -7.29 14.95 19.88
CA SER A 22 -6.67 15.09 21.20
C SER A 22 -7.65 14.74 22.32
N ALA A 23 -8.89 15.17 22.22
CA ALA A 23 -9.91 14.87 23.20
C ALA A 23 -10.24 13.38 23.25
N GLN A 24 -10.23 12.72 22.13
CA GLN A 24 -10.43 11.27 22.09
C GLN A 24 -9.28 10.51 22.72
N LYS A 25 -8.09 11.07 22.65
CA LYS A 25 -6.94 10.44 23.26
C LYS A 25 -6.94 10.50 24.77
N GLU A 26 -7.55 11.51 25.30
CA GLU A 26 -7.61 11.67 26.74
C GLU A 26 -8.69 10.81 27.38
N GLY A 27 -9.41 10.09 26.57
CA GLY A 27 -10.39 9.14 27.08
C GLY A 27 -9.75 8.00 27.82
N GLU A 28 -10.50 7.48 28.74
CA GLU A 28 -10.06 6.56 29.74
C GLU A 28 -9.50 5.24 29.29
N GLY A 29 -9.42 4.99 28.03
CA GLY A 29 -8.97 3.71 27.51
C GLY A 29 -7.48 3.48 27.45
N ASP A 30 -6.73 4.52 27.76
CA ASP A 30 -5.30 4.49 27.48
C ASP A 30 -4.52 3.46 28.29
N SER A 31 -4.90 3.25 29.51
CA SER A 31 -4.21 2.29 30.36
C SER A 31 -4.52 0.85 30.03
N GLN A 32 -5.65 0.59 29.41
CA GLN A 32 -6.00 -0.77 29.02
C GLN A 32 -5.35 -1.20 27.70
N ILE A 33 -5.18 -0.26 26.83
CA ILE A 33 -4.56 -0.54 25.54
C ILE A 33 -3.09 -0.92 25.69
N GLN A 34 -2.41 -0.28 26.62
CA GLN A 34 -1.01 -0.59 26.86
C GLN A 34 -0.78 -1.99 27.41
N LYS A 35 -1.75 -2.52 28.10
CA LYS A 35 -1.63 -3.87 28.63
C LYS A 35 -1.85 -4.94 27.58
N GLU A 36 -2.69 -4.65 26.63
CA GLU A 36 -2.96 -5.61 25.57
C GLU A 36 -1.86 -5.66 24.55
N ALA A 37 -1.28 -4.52 24.22
CA ALA A 37 -0.20 -4.46 23.28
C ALA A 37 1.03 -5.28 23.67
N LYS A 38 1.14 -5.56 24.95
CA LYS A 38 2.27 -6.30 25.45
C LYS A 38 2.13 -7.81 25.33
N LYS A 39 0.94 -8.27 25.05
CA LYS A 39 0.66 -9.67 24.96
C LYS A 39 0.76 -10.25 23.60
N GLU A 40 0.97 -9.42 22.65
CA GLU A 40 0.90 -9.88 21.41
C GLU A 40 2.07 -10.28 20.87
N GLY A 41 2.29 -11.39 20.78
CA GLY A 41 3.31 -11.96 20.00
C GLY A 41 3.04 -11.76 18.53
N PRO A 42 3.81 -12.28 17.70
CA PRO A 42 3.71 -12.08 16.31
C PRO A 42 2.50 -12.81 15.75
N HIS A 43 1.60 -12.12 15.38
CA HIS A 43 0.54 -12.68 14.81
C HIS A 43 0.28 -12.24 13.52
N THR A 44 0.26 -12.83 12.82
CA THR A 44 -0.21 -13.27 11.76
C THR A 44 -1.63 -13.13 11.62
N HIS A 45 -2.01 -12.64 10.98
CA HIS A 45 -2.91 -12.66 10.32
C HIS A 45 -4.05 -12.51 10.19
N GLU A 46 -4.51 -12.56 9.70
CA GLU A 46 -5.56 -12.86 9.31
C GLU A 46 -6.67 -12.26 9.60
N ASP A 47 -7.24 -11.61 9.42
CA ASP A 47 -8.44 -11.41 9.37
C ASP A 47 -8.99 -10.33 8.73
N SER A 48 -9.40 -10.40 7.82
CA SER A 48 -9.73 -9.64 6.79
C SER A 48 -11.05 -8.96 6.80
N THR A 49 -11.79 -9.12 7.77
CA THR A 49 -13.16 -8.62 7.69
C THR A 49 -13.41 -7.29 8.33
N GLU A 50 -12.49 -6.85 9.21
CA GLU A 50 -12.70 -5.55 9.83
C GLU A 50 -11.81 -4.45 9.33
N GLN A 51 -11.05 -4.75 8.31
CA GLN A 51 -10.03 -3.85 7.88
C GLN A 51 -10.45 -2.90 6.81
N ALA A 52 -11.71 -2.77 6.57
CA ALA A 52 -12.21 -1.88 5.53
C ALA A 52 -11.88 -0.40 5.79
N THR A 53 -11.44 -0.08 6.99
CA THR A 53 -11.17 1.31 7.35
C THR A 53 -9.71 1.63 7.60
N SER A 54 -8.85 0.62 7.72
CA SER A 54 -7.45 0.88 7.93
C SER A 54 -6.67 0.68 6.65
N LEU A 55 -5.99 1.71 6.23
CA LEU A 55 -5.12 1.62 5.08
C LEU A 55 -3.87 0.82 5.45
N PRO A 56 -3.36 0.03 4.52
CA PRO A 56 -2.14 -0.71 4.78
C PRO A 56 -0.97 0.23 5.02
N GLU A 57 -0.08 -0.21 5.85
CA GLU A 57 1.12 0.56 6.14
C GLU A 57 1.92 0.79 4.87
N ILE A 58 2.43 2.01 4.73
CA ILE A 58 3.22 2.36 3.55
C ILE A 58 4.64 1.87 3.76
N THR A 59 4.94 0.75 3.15
CA THR A 59 6.29 0.19 3.12
C THR A 59 6.69 -0.07 1.67
N PHE A 60 7.98 -0.19 1.43
CA PHE A 60 8.48 -0.51 0.10
C PHE A 60 7.97 -1.87 -0.38
N ILE A 61 7.90 -2.82 0.52
CA ILE A 61 7.35 -4.15 0.21
C ILE A 61 5.90 -4.07 -0.24
N ASN A 62 5.07 -3.36 0.52
CA ASN A 62 3.65 -3.20 0.17
C ASN A 62 3.47 -2.47 -1.16
N PHE A 63 4.34 -1.51 -1.43
CA PHE A 63 4.34 -0.81 -2.71
C PHE A 63 4.68 -1.76 -3.86
N LEU A 64 5.72 -2.58 -3.72
CA LEU A 64 6.08 -3.57 -4.72
C LEU A 64 4.98 -4.60 -4.96
N LEU A 65 4.34 -5.05 -3.88
CA LEU A 65 3.23 -5.99 -4.00
C LEU A 65 2.05 -5.38 -4.76
N SER A 66 1.78 -4.11 -4.54
CA SER A 66 0.74 -3.40 -5.28
C SER A 66 1.03 -3.34 -6.77
N LEU A 67 2.26 -3.02 -7.14
CA LEU A 67 2.69 -3.01 -8.53
C LEU A 67 2.61 -4.40 -9.16
N SER A 68 3.02 -5.41 -8.41
CA SER A 68 2.96 -6.80 -8.87
C SER A 68 1.53 -7.26 -9.10
N THR A 69 0.62 -6.91 -8.19
CA THR A 69 -0.80 -7.22 -8.35
C THR A 69 -1.35 -6.58 -9.61
N SER A 70 -1.00 -5.32 -9.86
CA SER A 70 -1.40 -4.65 -11.10
C SER A 70 -0.88 -5.39 -12.33
N ALA A 71 0.36 -5.86 -12.28
CA ALA A 71 0.92 -6.62 -13.38
C ALA A 71 0.19 -7.96 -13.59
N PHE A 72 -0.16 -8.65 -12.53
CA PHE A 72 -0.92 -9.91 -12.64
C PHE A 72 -2.31 -9.69 -13.24
N ILE A 73 -2.98 -8.61 -12.85
CA ILE A 73 -4.26 -8.23 -13.45
C ILE A 73 -4.09 -7.96 -14.94
N GLN A 74 -3.07 -7.21 -15.30
CA GLN A 74 -2.78 -6.87 -16.69
C GLN A 74 -2.36 -8.09 -17.54
N LEU A 75 -1.78 -9.09 -16.90
CA LEU A 75 -1.49 -10.37 -17.55
C LEU A 75 -2.73 -11.24 -17.72
N GLY A 76 -3.82 -10.87 -17.09
CA GLY A 76 -5.05 -11.64 -17.14
C GLY A 76 -5.06 -12.85 -16.23
N GLU A 77 -4.20 -12.89 -15.23
CA GLU A 77 -4.15 -14.00 -14.28
C GLU A 77 -5.02 -13.79 -13.05
N VAL A 78 -5.32 -12.54 -12.76
CA VAL A 78 -6.14 -12.15 -11.61
C VAL A 78 -7.24 -11.23 -12.11
N GLU A 79 -8.43 -11.39 -11.57
CA GLU A 79 -9.54 -10.50 -11.89
C GLU A 79 -9.28 -9.12 -11.32
N ASP A 80 -9.64 -8.12 -12.11
CA ASP A 80 -9.61 -6.74 -11.64
C ASP A 80 -10.69 -6.56 -10.58
N PRO A 81 -10.36 -6.16 -9.36
CA PRO A 81 -11.34 -6.00 -8.30
C PRO A 81 -12.39 -4.92 -8.58
N ILE A 82 -12.13 -4.03 -9.51
CA ILE A 82 -13.05 -2.95 -9.86
C ILE A 82 -14.04 -3.40 -10.93
N THR A 83 -13.52 -3.98 -12.01
CA THR A 83 -14.36 -4.39 -13.13
C THR A 83 -14.87 -5.82 -13.02
N GLN A 84 -14.27 -6.60 -12.15
CA GLN A 84 -14.57 -8.02 -11.96
C GLN A 84 -14.41 -8.83 -13.27
N GLN A 85 -13.47 -8.40 -14.07
CA GLN A 85 -13.16 -9.04 -15.33
C GLN A 85 -11.68 -9.35 -15.41
N THR A 86 -11.35 -10.37 -16.18
CA THR A 86 -9.97 -10.69 -16.46
C THR A 86 -9.67 -10.21 -17.88
N ASP A 87 -9.03 -9.07 -17.97
CA ASP A 87 -8.64 -8.53 -19.25
C ASP A 87 -7.14 -8.55 -19.39
N LYS A 88 -6.68 -9.18 -20.45
CA LYS A 88 -5.26 -9.24 -20.73
C LYS A 88 -4.82 -8.00 -21.51
N ASN A 89 -3.86 -7.28 -20.95
CA ASN A 89 -3.28 -6.10 -21.58
C ASN A 89 -1.75 -6.22 -21.51
N LEU A 90 -1.18 -6.89 -22.49
CA LEU A 90 0.25 -7.16 -22.53
C LEU A 90 1.13 -5.92 -22.60
N PRO A 91 0.79 -4.89 -23.41
CA PRO A 91 1.60 -3.66 -23.40
C PRO A 91 1.66 -3.00 -22.03
N LEU A 92 0.54 -2.97 -21.32
CA LEU A 92 0.49 -2.38 -19.98
C LEU A 92 1.23 -3.23 -18.98
N ALA A 93 1.10 -4.55 -19.06
CA ALA A 93 1.86 -5.48 -18.23
C ALA A 93 3.37 -5.28 -18.42
N LYS A 94 3.81 -5.16 -19.66
CA LYS A 94 5.22 -4.89 -19.94
C LYS A 94 5.66 -3.57 -19.32
N GLN A 95 4.86 -2.54 -19.43
CA GLN A 95 5.17 -1.24 -18.85
C GLN A 95 5.32 -1.32 -17.33
N THR A 96 4.44 -2.07 -16.67
CA THR A 96 4.52 -2.26 -15.23
C THR A 96 5.78 -3.04 -14.83
N ILE A 97 6.14 -4.05 -15.59
CA ILE A 97 7.38 -4.81 -15.36
C ILE A 97 8.61 -3.90 -15.54
N ASP A 98 8.62 -3.12 -16.61
CA ASP A 98 9.71 -2.17 -16.87
C ASP A 98 9.82 -1.12 -15.75
N LEU A 99 8.67 -0.71 -15.20
CA LEU A 99 8.63 0.21 -14.07
C LEU A 99 9.29 -0.41 -12.84
N ILE A 100 8.99 -1.66 -12.52
CA ILE A 100 9.62 -2.36 -11.39
C ILE A 100 11.12 -2.51 -11.62
N GLU A 101 11.52 -2.80 -12.85
CA GLU A 101 12.94 -2.91 -13.20
C GLU A 101 13.66 -1.57 -13.05
N MET A 102 13.05 -0.49 -13.47
CA MET A 102 13.57 0.85 -13.26
C MET A 102 13.72 1.17 -11.77
N LEU A 103 12.72 0.81 -10.98
CA LEU A 103 12.78 0.99 -9.52
C LEU A 103 13.94 0.22 -8.91
N ARG A 104 14.16 -0.99 -9.36
CA ARG A 104 15.29 -1.80 -8.90
C ARG A 104 16.62 -1.07 -9.09
N GLU A 105 16.82 -0.48 -10.24
CA GLU A 105 18.03 0.28 -10.51
C GLU A 105 18.14 1.55 -9.68
N LYS A 106 17.03 2.27 -9.57
CA LYS A 106 16.99 3.54 -8.83
C LYS A 106 17.15 3.37 -7.32
N THR A 107 16.77 2.22 -6.80
CA THR A 107 16.87 1.95 -5.37
C THR A 107 18.10 1.11 -4.99
N LYS A 108 18.95 0.82 -5.95
CA LYS A 108 20.12 0.00 -5.72
C LYS A 108 20.99 0.57 -4.61
N GLY A 109 21.30 -0.26 -3.63
CA GLY A 109 22.06 0.15 -2.46
C GLY A 109 21.23 0.69 -1.30
N ASN A 110 19.94 0.94 -1.52
CA ASN A 110 19.04 1.45 -0.49
C ASN A 110 18.01 0.41 0.00
N LEU A 111 18.08 -0.79 -0.53
CA LEU A 111 17.13 -1.83 -0.18
C LEU A 111 17.68 -2.70 0.94
N THR A 112 16.78 -3.18 1.79
CA THR A 112 17.15 -4.24 2.73
C THR A 112 17.33 -5.54 1.94
N SER A 113 17.95 -6.51 2.57
CA SER A 113 18.17 -7.83 1.96
C SER A 113 16.85 -8.49 1.56
N GLU A 114 15.81 -8.32 2.36
CA GLU A 114 14.49 -8.87 2.08
C GLU A 114 13.82 -8.16 0.91
N GLU A 115 13.91 -6.84 0.87
CA GLU A 115 13.35 -6.05 -0.23
C GLU A 115 14.02 -6.38 -1.56
N GLU A 116 15.32 -6.56 -1.53
CA GLU A 116 16.07 -6.91 -2.73
C GLU A 116 15.68 -8.28 -3.26
N LYS A 117 15.62 -9.28 -2.39
CA LYS A 117 15.18 -10.63 -2.76
C LYS A 117 13.77 -10.65 -3.30
N LEU A 118 12.87 -9.95 -2.64
CA LEU A 118 11.49 -9.86 -3.09
C LEU A 118 11.41 -9.25 -4.49
N MET A 119 12.13 -8.17 -4.71
CA MET A 119 12.14 -7.50 -6.00
C MET A 119 12.67 -8.41 -7.13
N GLU A 120 13.74 -9.13 -6.86
CA GLU A 120 14.29 -10.09 -7.82
C GLU A 120 13.31 -11.21 -8.14
N HIS A 121 12.67 -11.76 -7.11
CA HIS A 121 11.66 -12.79 -7.29
C HIS A 121 10.48 -12.31 -8.10
N LEU A 122 9.98 -11.14 -7.79
CA LEU A 122 8.84 -10.56 -8.49
C LEU A 122 9.16 -10.29 -9.97
N LEU A 123 10.32 -9.72 -10.23
CA LEU A 123 10.75 -9.45 -11.60
C LEU A 123 10.90 -10.73 -12.40
N TYR A 124 11.52 -11.73 -11.82
CA TYR A 124 11.68 -13.01 -12.48
C TYR A 124 10.34 -13.65 -12.82
N ASP A 125 9.48 -13.73 -11.82
CA ASP A 125 8.15 -14.35 -12.00
C ASP A 125 7.30 -13.59 -13.02
N LEU A 126 7.27 -12.28 -12.92
CA LEU A 126 6.50 -11.45 -13.84
C LEU A 126 7.02 -11.55 -15.28
N LYS A 127 8.32 -11.57 -15.47
CA LYS A 127 8.92 -11.73 -16.80
C LYS A 127 8.61 -13.08 -17.40
N MET A 128 8.67 -14.13 -16.61
CA MET A 128 8.32 -15.47 -17.05
C MET A 128 6.84 -15.56 -17.47
N ARG A 129 5.97 -15.01 -16.65
CA ARG A 129 4.53 -14.98 -16.94
C ARG A 129 4.22 -14.13 -18.17
N TYR A 130 4.91 -13.03 -18.32
CA TYR A 130 4.75 -12.19 -19.50
C TYR A 130 5.12 -12.93 -20.78
N VAL A 131 6.26 -13.59 -20.80
CA VAL A 131 6.71 -14.37 -21.96
C VAL A 131 5.70 -15.47 -22.28
N LYS A 132 5.20 -16.15 -21.25
CA LYS A 132 4.22 -17.20 -21.42
C LYS A 132 2.89 -16.65 -21.94
N ALA A 133 2.47 -15.48 -21.48
CA ALA A 133 1.24 -14.85 -21.92
C ALA A 133 1.35 -14.27 -23.35
N ALA A 134 2.53 -13.83 -23.73
CA ALA A 134 2.79 -13.25 -25.04
C ALA A 134 3.01 -14.31 -26.12
N GLY A 135 3.49 -15.46 -25.71
CA GLY A 135 3.72 -16.60 -26.60
C GLY A 135 2.52 -17.44 -26.77
#